data_5306f660fb51b5edbc8d494db5ac7c5d
#
_entry.id   5306f660fb51b5edbc8d494db5ac7c5d
#
_cell.length_a   1.000
_cell.length_b   1.000
_cell.length_c   1.000
_cell.angle_alpha   90.00
_cell.angle_beta   90.00
_cell.angle_gamma   90.00
#
_symmetry.space_group_name_H-M   'P 1'
#
loop_
_entity.id
_entity.type
_entity.pdbx_description
1 polymer ?
#
loop_
_entity_poly.entity_id
_entity_poly.type
_entity_poly.pdbx_seq_one_letter_code
_entity_poly.pdbx_strand_id
1 'polypeptide(L)'
;MSSSGNADVCFVSMPVSDIAMPSMALSLMKTCLTEAGISSVVQYEHLYYAHRCGLDLYHNVALARSDFLVGEMVFARAAHKKTLRPLSEYIEWMRNERIPWGGATPAEVEVAKTGWLDELPAWQQDAEDFIEESAARVLAHHPKIVAFASMFQQTNANIALARRLKKEKNPPIIVVGGANCMGGLGVALIEHIEAYDYVFIGEADEIFADVCQRLLLNGEIPPDELPYGVMSRRSPHPKTKIHRITRDAASFPVPDFDDFFAVFKELFPKFENMHFMVEGSRGCWWGKRKPCTFCVLNGPARNYREKTTKRLVDEMEGLVRKYPKIKLCVFTDSILSHTQMKELPAEIKARGLKLHFFSEIKANLTEEDVRSLAEIGFIQLQPGIESLQDDELRIMNKGCRAIRQIETLRNCRAYNVNVAWNLLCGFPGEKEEYFAEMAELIPKIMHLPSPNQLIHIVYQRYGEYTENPEKYGLRLRPARGYDFVYADEDFIRRSAYIFEPIDEQELKLCWDVRKKGAAYQTVQMLVSNWVKERWRLQRLDMEDTGTGIDIYDMRKIARHTVYRLEGAQAAVYRACRTARQESWLLSELSGSYGNDEIADVLARLCEENLMVHIGSEYLALAVDINAKKVGV
;
A
#
# COMPACT_ATOMS: atom_id res chain seq x y z
N MET A 1 -8.93 31.45 8.95
CA MET A 1 -9.74 31.22 10.17
C MET A 1 -10.96 30.44 9.75
N SER A 2 -10.91 29.10 9.85
CA SER A 2 -12.10 28.27 9.64
C SER A 2 -13.14 28.67 10.69
N SER A 3 -14.40 28.81 10.29
CA SER A 3 -15.51 29.14 11.17
C SER A 3 -15.53 28.13 12.33
N SER A 4 -15.26 28.59 13.55
CA SER A 4 -15.43 27.82 14.80
C SER A 4 -16.92 27.60 15.05
N GLY A 5 -17.53 26.71 14.28
CA GLY A 5 -18.90 26.25 14.54
C GLY A 5 -18.84 25.13 15.60
N ASN A 6 -19.79 25.16 16.55
CA ASN A 6 -19.97 24.04 17.47
C ASN A 6 -20.24 22.75 16.70
N ALA A 7 -19.56 21.65 17.06
CA ALA A 7 -19.78 20.34 16.48
C ALA A 7 -19.97 19.31 17.59
N ASP A 8 -21.02 18.49 17.53
CA ASP A 8 -21.25 17.45 18.53
C ASP A 8 -20.14 16.39 18.52
N VAL A 9 -19.59 16.10 17.32
CA VAL A 9 -18.50 15.14 17.12
C VAL A 9 -17.34 15.81 16.40
N CYS A 10 -16.14 15.75 16.99
CA CYS A 10 -14.90 16.13 16.34
C CYS A 10 -14.08 14.88 16.00
N PHE A 11 -13.93 14.61 14.72
CA PHE A 11 -12.99 13.60 14.23
C PHE A 11 -11.57 14.15 14.24
N VAL A 12 -10.60 13.29 14.52
CA VAL A 12 -9.19 13.70 14.56
C VAL A 12 -8.31 12.72 13.81
N SER A 13 -7.52 13.25 12.87
CA SER A 13 -6.44 12.52 12.18
C SER A 13 -5.10 13.03 12.68
N MET A 14 -4.46 12.27 13.59
CA MET A 14 -3.17 12.62 14.18
C MET A 14 -1.99 12.29 13.24
N PRO A 15 -0.79 12.87 13.47
CA PRO A 15 0.44 12.42 12.84
C PRO A 15 0.75 10.93 13.19
N VAL A 16 1.34 10.11 12.28
CA VAL A 16 1.87 10.41 10.97
C VAL A 16 0.93 9.82 9.92
N SER A 17 0.54 10.62 8.93
CA SER A 17 -0.33 10.18 7.82
C SER A 17 0.13 10.85 6.52
N ASP A 18 -0.29 10.31 5.39
CA ASP A 18 -0.01 10.93 4.08
C ASP A 18 -0.65 12.32 4.01
N ILE A 19 0.13 13.31 3.58
CA ILE A 19 -0.32 14.71 3.48
C ILE A 19 -1.15 14.99 2.23
N ALA A 20 -1.00 14.20 1.18
CA ALA A 20 -1.66 14.45 -0.11
C ALA A 20 -3.05 13.78 -0.19
N MET A 21 -3.36 12.88 0.75
CA MET A 21 -4.60 12.10 0.78
C MET A 21 -5.43 12.35 2.03
N PRO A 22 -6.75 12.66 1.87
CA PRO A 22 -7.65 12.73 3.02
C PRO A 22 -7.80 11.36 3.70
N SER A 23 -8.21 11.35 4.97
CA SER A 23 -8.57 10.09 5.63
C SER A 23 -9.90 9.56 5.08
N MET A 24 -9.87 8.45 4.33
CA MET A 24 -11.08 7.80 3.85
C MET A 24 -12.03 7.45 5.00
N ALA A 25 -11.51 6.79 6.04
CA ALA A 25 -12.34 6.36 7.17
C ALA A 25 -13.09 7.52 7.85
N LEU A 26 -12.40 8.62 8.15
CA LEU A 26 -13.03 9.78 8.79
C LEU A 26 -14.04 10.47 7.86
N SER A 27 -13.72 10.54 6.57
CA SER A 27 -14.59 11.13 5.55
C SER A 27 -15.89 10.33 5.35
N LEU A 28 -15.81 9.00 5.42
CA LEU A 28 -16.99 8.13 5.40
C LEU A 28 -17.83 8.27 6.67
N MET A 29 -17.20 8.28 7.85
CA MET A 29 -17.91 8.42 9.13
C MET A 29 -18.56 9.81 9.26
N LYS A 30 -17.94 10.86 8.73
CA LYS A 30 -18.55 12.19 8.64
C LYS A 30 -19.86 12.16 7.84
N THR A 31 -19.87 11.47 6.70
CA THR A 31 -21.08 11.29 5.90
C THR A 31 -22.17 10.57 6.69
N CYS A 32 -21.83 9.47 7.38
CA CYS A 32 -22.81 8.74 8.22
C CYS A 32 -23.44 9.65 9.30
N LEU A 33 -22.66 10.53 9.92
CA LEU A 33 -23.19 11.48 10.91
C LEU A 33 -24.06 12.56 10.26
N THR A 34 -23.66 13.08 9.10
CA THR A 34 -24.43 14.08 8.35
C THR A 34 -25.80 13.52 7.95
N GLU A 35 -25.86 12.27 7.47
CA GLU A 35 -27.11 11.58 7.13
C GLU A 35 -28.01 11.36 8.36
N ALA A 36 -27.42 11.21 9.55
CA ALA A 36 -28.14 11.08 10.81
C ALA A 36 -28.49 12.43 11.48
N GLY A 37 -28.14 13.56 10.85
CA GLY A 37 -28.40 14.90 11.39
C GLY A 37 -27.51 15.28 12.59
N ILE A 38 -26.36 14.61 12.77
CA ILE A 38 -25.39 14.90 13.84
C ILE A 38 -24.30 15.82 13.30
N SER A 39 -24.08 16.96 13.98
CA SER A 39 -23.06 17.94 13.57
C SER A 39 -21.65 17.39 13.81
N SER A 40 -20.77 17.49 12.79
CA SER A 40 -19.40 16.98 12.90
C SER A 40 -18.39 17.77 12.09
N VAL A 41 -17.13 17.73 12.53
CA VAL A 41 -15.97 18.33 11.87
C VAL A 41 -14.80 17.36 11.91
N VAL A 42 -13.92 17.40 10.90
CA VAL A 42 -12.68 16.63 10.88
C VAL A 42 -11.48 17.57 11.06
N GLN A 43 -10.73 17.35 12.13
CA GLN A 43 -9.44 18.01 12.39
C GLN A 43 -8.30 17.15 11.84
N TYR A 44 -7.63 17.68 10.83
CA TYR A 44 -6.48 17.03 10.18
C TYR A 44 -5.16 17.49 10.83
N GLU A 45 -4.92 17.06 12.07
CA GLU A 45 -3.76 17.47 12.87
C GLU A 45 -2.42 17.10 12.22
N HIS A 46 -2.37 16.01 11.45
CA HIS A 46 -1.18 15.64 10.70
C HIS A 46 -0.75 16.71 9.67
N LEU A 47 -1.69 17.48 9.10
CA LEU A 47 -1.36 18.58 8.18
C LEU A 47 -0.72 19.75 8.93
N TYR A 48 -1.24 20.09 10.12
CA TYR A 48 -0.64 21.13 10.97
C TYR A 48 0.76 20.72 11.43
N TYR A 49 0.96 19.45 11.78
CA TYR A 49 2.27 18.95 12.18
C TYR A 49 3.26 18.95 11.01
N ALA A 50 2.83 18.51 9.82
CA ALA A 50 3.66 18.56 8.61
C ALA A 50 4.04 20.01 8.23
N HIS A 51 3.12 20.95 8.38
CA HIS A 51 3.41 22.37 8.16
C HIS A 51 4.40 22.92 9.19
N ARG A 52 4.29 22.51 10.47
CA ARG A 52 5.15 22.92 11.57
C ARG A 52 6.59 22.43 11.42
N CYS A 53 6.80 21.14 11.16
CA CYS A 53 8.14 20.55 11.06
C CYS A 53 8.76 20.64 9.67
N GLY A 54 7.98 21.03 8.66
CA GLY A 54 8.39 21.07 7.26
C GLY A 54 8.20 19.74 6.53
N LEU A 55 7.89 19.83 5.23
CA LEU A 55 7.51 18.67 4.43
C LEU A 55 8.62 17.61 4.32
N ASP A 56 9.86 18.03 4.17
CA ASP A 56 10.99 17.09 4.00
C ASP A 56 11.18 16.23 5.23
N LEU A 57 11.16 16.85 6.42
CA LEU A 57 11.27 16.12 7.68
C LEU A 57 10.09 15.21 7.91
N TYR A 58 8.87 15.73 7.73
CA TYR A 58 7.66 14.94 7.87
C TYR A 58 7.66 13.72 6.95
N HIS A 59 8.07 13.91 5.71
CA HIS A 59 8.15 12.84 4.71
C HIS A 59 9.18 11.77 5.10
N ASN A 60 10.35 12.18 5.59
CA ASN A 60 11.37 11.25 6.08
C ASN A 60 10.86 10.39 7.24
N VAL A 61 10.10 10.96 8.18
CA VAL A 61 9.46 10.22 9.28
C VAL A 61 8.40 9.26 8.74
N ALA A 62 7.56 9.71 7.80
CA ALA A 62 6.48 8.91 7.22
C ALA A 62 6.99 7.72 6.39
N LEU A 63 8.11 7.91 5.68
CA LEU A 63 8.76 6.87 4.84
C LEU A 63 9.79 6.02 5.59
N ALA A 64 10.08 6.33 6.84
CA ALA A 64 10.96 5.50 7.66
C ALA A 64 10.46 4.06 7.72
N ARG A 65 11.39 3.11 7.79
CA ARG A 65 11.02 1.70 7.93
C ARG A 65 10.04 1.50 9.08
N SER A 66 9.04 0.70 8.79
CA SER A 66 7.89 0.51 9.66
C SER A 66 8.22 -0.12 11.01
N ASP A 67 9.25 -0.97 11.08
CA ASP A 67 9.72 -1.62 12.31
C ASP A 67 10.50 -0.70 13.25
N PHE A 68 10.98 0.43 12.75
CA PHE A 68 11.63 1.45 13.59
C PHE A 68 10.63 2.31 14.36
N LEU A 69 9.39 2.39 13.91
CA LEU A 69 8.32 3.12 14.59
C LEU A 69 8.69 4.59 14.87
N VAL A 70 9.35 5.27 13.93
CA VAL A 70 9.84 6.64 14.13
C VAL A 70 8.72 7.60 14.48
N GLY A 71 7.56 7.49 13.80
CA GLY A 71 6.38 8.31 14.09
C GLY A 71 5.84 8.08 15.50
N GLU A 72 5.80 6.82 15.96
CA GLU A 72 5.42 6.50 17.34
C GLU A 72 6.46 7.02 18.35
N MET A 73 7.78 6.96 18.00
CA MET A 73 8.86 7.45 18.87
C MET A 73 8.77 8.96 19.10
N VAL A 74 8.43 9.75 18.09
CA VAL A 74 8.27 11.20 18.22
C VAL A 74 7.24 11.54 19.32
N PHE A 75 6.13 10.81 19.38
CA PHE A 75 5.05 11.05 20.35
C PHE A 75 5.13 10.19 21.62
N ALA A 76 6.14 9.31 21.75
CA ALA A 76 6.22 8.35 22.85
C ALA A 76 6.26 9.03 24.24
N ARG A 77 7.04 10.12 24.38
CA ARG A 77 7.15 10.86 25.65
C ARG A 77 5.83 11.56 26.01
N ALA A 78 5.17 12.19 25.05
CA ALA A 78 3.87 12.83 25.26
C ALA A 78 2.79 11.79 25.64
N ALA A 79 2.86 10.59 25.06
CA ALA A 79 1.92 9.51 25.34
C ALA A 79 2.16 8.83 26.69
N HIS A 80 3.40 8.51 27.07
CA HIS A 80 3.70 7.55 28.15
C HIS A 80 4.57 8.09 29.28
N LYS A 81 5.09 9.31 29.23
CA LYS A 81 6.09 9.88 30.14
C LYS A 81 7.38 9.04 30.22
N LYS A 82 7.28 7.72 30.24
CA LYS A 82 8.39 6.76 30.29
C LYS A 82 8.01 5.53 29.48
N THR A 83 8.95 5.08 28.66
CA THR A 83 8.88 3.84 27.85
C THR A 83 9.70 2.72 28.51
N LEU A 84 9.60 1.48 28.02
CA LEU A 84 10.39 0.35 28.58
C LEU A 84 11.88 0.60 28.43
N ARG A 85 12.33 1.16 27.29
CA ARG A 85 13.72 1.52 27.03
C ARG A 85 13.86 3.00 26.70
N PRO A 86 14.97 3.65 27.11
CA PRO A 86 15.14 5.09 26.94
C PRO A 86 15.46 5.50 25.49
N LEU A 87 15.18 6.75 25.17
CA LEU A 87 15.47 7.35 23.85
C LEU A 87 16.96 7.24 23.46
N SER A 88 17.89 7.35 24.41
CA SER A 88 19.31 7.20 24.15
C SER A 88 19.70 5.85 23.57
N GLU A 89 19.09 4.77 24.06
CA GLU A 89 19.28 3.43 23.52
C GLU A 89 18.63 3.25 22.13
N TYR A 90 17.50 3.92 21.89
CA TYR A 90 16.89 3.94 20.55
C TYR A 90 17.82 4.60 19.52
N ILE A 91 18.39 5.76 19.87
CA ILE A 91 19.32 6.49 19.00
C ILE A 91 20.57 5.62 18.71
N GLU A 92 21.12 4.98 19.73
CA GLU A 92 22.26 4.08 19.59
C GLU A 92 21.93 2.88 18.71
N TRP A 93 20.76 2.24 18.95
CA TRP A 93 20.29 1.13 18.14
C TRP A 93 20.15 1.54 16.67
N MET A 94 19.49 2.66 16.38
CA MET A 94 19.29 3.18 15.04
C MET A 94 20.61 3.50 14.32
N ARG A 95 21.63 4.01 15.03
CA ARG A 95 22.97 4.26 14.48
C ARG A 95 23.72 2.99 14.15
N ASN A 96 23.55 1.95 14.96
CA ASN A 96 24.22 0.67 14.79
C ASN A 96 23.56 -0.22 13.71
N GLU A 97 22.25 -0.06 13.51
CA GLU A 97 21.53 -0.71 12.44
C GLU A 97 21.83 -0.01 11.11
N ARG A 98 22.97 -0.38 10.48
CA ARG A 98 23.38 0.11 9.15
C ARG A 98 22.46 -0.42 8.06
N ILE A 99 21.27 0.18 7.94
CA ILE A 99 20.27 -0.31 7.01
C ILE A 99 20.27 0.57 5.77
N PRO A 100 20.48 -0.02 4.57
CA PRO A 100 20.34 0.73 3.32
C PRO A 100 18.86 1.12 3.13
N TRP A 101 18.62 2.42 3.10
CA TRP A 101 17.36 2.96 2.56
C TRP A 101 17.38 2.70 1.05
N GLY A 102 16.30 2.14 0.50
CA GLY A 102 16.27 1.71 -0.88
C GLY A 102 16.72 2.79 -1.88
N GLY A 103 17.62 2.45 -2.78
CA GLY A 103 17.95 3.22 -3.97
C GLY A 103 19.00 4.32 -3.85
N ALA A 104 19.39 4.75 -2.65
CA ALA A 104 20.45 5.73 -2.46
C ALA A 104 21.85 5.06 -2.39
N THR A 105 22.90 5.79 -2.72
CA THR A 105 24.27 5.29 -2.50
C THR A 105 24.55 5.13 -1.01
N PRO A 106 25.45 4.21 -0.60
CA PRO A 106 25.78 4.03 0.81
C PRO A 106 26.19 5.32 1.53
N ALA A 107 26.81 6.27 0.85
CA ALA A 107 27.21 7.56 1.41
C ALA A 107 26.01 8.52 1.61
N GLU A 108 25.10 8.61 0.64
CA GLU A 108 23.87 9.43 0.76
C GLU A 108 22.95 8.90 1.84
N VAL A 109 22.89 7.57 1.97
CA VAL A 109 22.16 6.89 3.03
C VAL A 109 22.77 7.17 4.41
N GLU A 110 24.09 7.24 4.53
CA GLU A 110 24.76 7.46 5.81
C GLU A 110 24.59 8.89 6.32
N VAL A 111 24.62 9.89 5.44
CA VAL A 111 24.39 11.30 5.79
C VAL A 111 22.90 11.55 6.12
N ALA A 112 21.98 10.97 5.38
CA ALA A 112 20.55 11.07 5.66
C ALA A 112 20.15 10.37 6.99
N LYS A 113 20.86 9.30 7.39
CA LYS A 113 20.56 8.50 8.56
C LYS A 113 20.94 9.12 9.91
N THR A 114 21.96 9.90 9.98
CA THR A 114 22.56 10.27 11.27
C THR A 114 22.23 11.68 11.73
N GLY A 115 21.98 12.62 10.82
CA GLY A 115 21.76 14.03 11.18
C GLY A 115 20.49 14.25 12.01
N TRP A 116 19.38 13.63 11.65
CA TRP A 116 18.10 13.84 12.32
C TRP A 116 17.95 13.09 13.65
N LEU A 117 18.73 12.02 13.88
CA LEU A 117 18.67 11.28 15.15
C LEU A 117 19.06 12.15 16.34
N ASP A 118 19.96 13.09 16.14
CA ASP A 118 20.38 14.02 17.18
C ASP A 118 19.30 15.06 17.52
N GLU A 119 18.34 15.26 16.61
CA GLU A 119 17.21 16.18 16.79
C GLU A 119 16.01 15.51 17.49
N LEU A 120 15.97 14.19 17.59
CA LEU A 120 14.84 13.45 18.20
C LEU A 120 14.42 13.95 19.59
N PRO A 121 15.34 14.31 20.52
CA PRO A 121 14.93 14.87 21.81
C PRO A 121 14.17 16.18 21.68
N ALA A 122 14.58 17.04 20.71
CA ALA A 122 13.89 18.29 20.41
C ALA A 122 12.53 18.04 19.77
N TRP A 123 12.42 17.04 18.89
CA TRP A 123 11.13 16.65 18.29
C TRP A 123 10.14 16.11 19.29
N GLN A 124 10.59 15.34 20.29
CA GLN A 124 9.72 14.89 21.37
C GLN A 124 9.21 16.06 22.25
N GLN A 125 10.04 17.09 22.46
CA GLN A 125 9.59 18.29 23.15
C GLN A 125 8.59 19.07 22.31
N ASP A 126 8.88 19.27 21.02
CA ASP A 126 7.97 19.92 20.08
C ASP A 126 6.64 19.18 19.93
N ALA A 127 6.66 17.83 19.99
CA ALA A 127 5.45 17.02 19.98
C ALA A 127 4.56 17.25 21.20
N GLU A 128 5.14 17.49 22.40
CA GLU A 128 4.36 17.84 23.60
C GLU A 128 3.66 19.18 23.44
N ASP A 129 4.35 20.19 22.91
CA ASP A 129 3.78 21.52 22.63
C ASP A 129 2.70 21.42 21.55
N PHE A 130 2.93 20.61 20.51
CA PHE A 130 1.96 20.35 19.48
C PHE A 130 0.68 19.68 20.01
N ILE A 131 0.77 18.77 20.97
CA ILE A 131 -0.40 18.16 21.61
C ILE A 131 -1.26 19.22 22.34
N GLU A 132 -0.65 20.19 23.02
CA GLU A 132 -1.40 21.29 23.65
C GLU A 132 -2.12 22.14 22.60
N GLU A 133 -1.46 22.48 21.49
CA GLU A 133 -2.08 23.23 20.40
C GLU A 133 -3.21 22.43 19.72
N SER A 134 -3.00 21.13 19.50
CA SER A 134 -4.03 20.23 18.94
C SER A 134 -5.26 20.17 19.84
N ALA A 135 -5.02 20.05 21.16
CA ALA A 135 -6.12 20.06 22.14
C ALA A 135 -6.91 21.38 22.06
N ALA A 136 -6.23 22.53 21.94
CA ALA A 136 -6.89 23.82 21.81
C ALA A 136 -7.75 23.91 20.53
N ARG A 137 -7.23 23.40 19.36
CA ARG A 137 -7.99 23.37 18.10
C ARG A 137 -9.23 22.48 18.20
N VAL A 138 -9.09 21.28 18.79
CA VAL A 138 -10.20 20.35 18.99
C VAL A 138 -11.26 20.95 19.91
N LEU A 139 -10.84 21.49 21.08
CA LEU A 139 -11.75 22.06 22.07
C LEU A 139 -12.45 23.33 21.60
N ALA A 140 -11.90 24.05 20.61
CA ALA A 140 -12.55 25.21 20.01
C ALA A 140 -13.88 24.87 19.31
N HIS A 141 -14.12 23.60 18.97
CA HIS A 141 -15.39 23.11 18.42
C HIS A 141 -16.40 22.68 19.49
N HIS A 142 -16.05 22.72 20.77
CA HIS A 142 -16.87 22.29 21.91
C HIS A 142 -17.49 20.88 21.75
N PRO A 143 -16.72 19.87 21.30
CA PRO A 143 -17.26 18.56 20.99
C PRO A 143 -17.68 17.81 22.26
N LYS A 144 -18.80 17.08 22.19
CA LYS A 144 -19.19 16.10 23.21
C LYS A 144 -18.47 14.77 23.02
N ILE A 145 -18.17 14.43 21.76
CA ILE A 145 -17.44 13.22 21.36
C ILE A 145 -16.23 13.63 20.52
N VAL A 146 -15.05 13.05 20.84
CA VAL A 146 -13.87 13.13 19.99
C VAL A 146 -13.56 11.74 19.47
N ALA A 147 -13.49 11.60 18.13
CA ALA A 147 -13.33 10.34 17.45
C ALA A 147 -11.99 10.27 16.70
N PHE A 148 -11.11 9.35 17.11
CA PHE A 148 -9.82 9.15 16.47
C PHE A 148 -9.86 8.06 15.41
N ALA A 149 -9.26 8.34 14.25
CA ALA A 149 -8.77 7.27 13.37
C ALA A 149 -7.36 6.88 13.84
N SER A 150 -7.13 5.59 14.04
CA SER A 150 -5.81 5.06 14.38
C SER A 150 -5.34 4.13 13.28
N MET A 151 -4.38 4.61 12.51
CA MET A 151 -3.66 3.84 11.52
C MET A 151 -2.19 3.69 11.96
N PHE A 152 -1.44 2.96 11.19
CA PHE A 152 -0.03 2.72 11.43
C PHE A 152 0.73 4.01 11.82
N GLN A 153 1.52 3.96 12.90
CA GLN A 153 2.28 5.06 13.53
C GLN A 153 1.45 6.27 14.04
N GLN A 154 0.16 6.12 14.29
CA GLN A 154 -0.69 7.15 14.91
C GLN A 154 -1.07 6.87 16.36
N THR A 155 -0.69 5.72 16.92
CA THR A 155 -1.18 5.27 18.22
C THR A 155 -0.74 6.20 19.35
N ASN A 156 0.55 6.54 19.43
CA ASN A 156 1.06 7.40 20.50
C ASN A 156 0.57 8.84 20.39
N ALA A 157 0.46 9.38 19.19
CA ALA A 157 -0.11 10.71 18.98
C ALA A 157 -1.59 10.75 19.44
N ASN A 158 -2.39 9.73 19.09
CA ASN A 158 -3.78 9.60 19.54
C ASN A 158 -3.88 9.47 21.06
N ILE A 159 -3.04 8.63 21.70
CA ILE A 159 -3.00 8.45 23.15
C ILE A 159 -2.65 9.76 23.85
N ALA A 160 -1.64 10.48 23.36
CA ALA A 160 -1.19 11.74 23.92
C ALA A 160 -2.32 12.79 23.93
N LEU A 161 -2.98 12.98 22.77
CA LEU A 161 -4.09 13.93 22.67
C LEU A 161 -5.30 13.49 23.49
N ALA A 162 -5.66 12.21 23.47
CA ALA A 162 -6.77 11.69 24.29
C ALA A 162 -6.53 11.92 25.78
N ARG A 163 -5.31 11.63 26.29
CA ARG A 163 -4.93 11.90 27.70
C ARG A 163 -4.96 13.38 28.03
N ARG A 164 -4.58 14.25 27.08
CA ARG A 164 -4.65 15.70 27.27
C ARG A 164 -6.10 16.18 27.38
N LEU A 165 -6.98 15.72 26.50
CA LEU A 165 -8.40 16.07 26.49
C LEU A 165 -9.12 15.58 27.77
N LYS A 166 -8.74 14.42 28.30
CA LYS A 166 -9.30 13.89 29.57
C LYS A 166 -8.95 14.71 30.80
N LYS A 167 -8.02 15.68 30.74
CA LYS A 167 -7.72 16.61 31.84
C LYS A 167 -8.69 17.79 31.91
N GLU A 168 -9.56 17.98 30.94
CA GLU A 168 -10.56 19.05 30.96
C GLU A 168 -11.58 18.85 32.09
N LYS A 169 -12.16 19.94 32.57
CA LYS A 169 -13.19 19.88 33.63
C LYS A 169 -14.42 19.06 33.22
N ASN A 170 -14.80 19.18 31.94
CA ASN A 170 -15.87 18.41 31.31
C ASN A 170 -15.25 17.74 30.05
N PRO A 171 -14.57 16.60 30.23
CA PRO A 171 -13.86 15.97 29.13
C PRO A 171 -14.84 15.37 28.12
N PRO A 172 -14.54 15.43 26.82
CA PRO A 172 -15.34 14.74 25.82
C PRO A 172 -15.25 13.22 25.99
N ILE A 173 -16.27 12.54 25.46
CA ILE A 173 -16.23 11.09 25.28
C ILE A 173 -15.21 10.79 24.17
N ILE A 174 -14.25 9.90 24.44
CA ILE A 174 -13.21 9.55 23.48
C ILE A 174 -13.52 8.19 22.84
N VAL A 175 -13.66 8.19 21.54
CA VAL A 175 -13.84 6.97 20.75
C VAL A 175 -12.66 6.79 19.80
N VAL A 176 -12.26 5.56 19.52
CA VAL A 176 -11.17 5.24 18.59
C VAL A 176 -11.56 4.08 17.68
N GLY A 177 -11.15 4.17 16.42
CA GLY A 177 -11.34 3.14 15.40
C GLY A 177 -10.17 3.14 14.41
N GLY A 178 -10.28 2.33 13.36
CA GLY A 178 -9.26 2.23 12.31
C GLY A 178 -8.44 0.94 12.37
N ALA A 179 -7.40 0.86 11.52
CA ALA A 179 -6.64 -0.37 11.34
C ALA A 179 -5.94 -0.87 12.62
N ASN A 180 -5.46 0.05 13.47
CA ASN A 180 -4.85 -0.29 14.76
C ASN A 180 -5.87 -0.81 15.79
N CYS A 181 -7.17 -0.78 15.48
CA CYS A 181 -8.22 -1.30 16.33
C CYS A 181 -8.79 -2.64 15.82
N MET A 182 -8.18 -3.27 14.81
CA MET A 182 -8.68 -4.54 14.28
C MET A 182 -8.53 -5.70 15.27
N GLY A 183 -9.59 -6.50 15.44
CA GLY A 183 -9.55 -7.73 16.23
C GLY A 183 -8.96 -7.52 17.64
N GLY A 184 -7.96 -8.33 18.00
CA GLY A 184 -7.30 -8.28 19.32
C GLY A 184 -6.57 -6.96 19.61
N LEU A 185 -6.18 -6.19 18.61
CA LEU A 185 -5.53 -4.89 18.79
C LEU A 185 -6.47 -3.90 19.48
N GLY A 186 -7.73 -3.82 19.01
CA GLY A 186 -8.74 -2.96 19.63
C GLY A 186 -9.07 -3.35 21.06
N VAL A 187 -9.07 -4.65 21.36
CA VAL A 187 -9.23 -5.16 22.72
C VAL A 187 -8.07 -4.69 23.62
N ALA A 188 -6.82 -4.81 23.16
CA ALA A 188 -5.66 -4.34 23.90
C ALA A 188 -5.72 -2.82 24.17
N LEU A 189 -6.14 -2.03 23.16
CA LEU A 189 -6.27 -0.58 23.33
C LEU A 189 -7.28 -0.20 24.42
N ILE A 190 -8.49 -0.77 24.43
CA ILE A 190 -9.51 -0.41 25.42
C ILE A 190 -9.13 -0.86 26.84
N GLU A 191 -8.38 -1.94 26.98
CA GLU A 191 -7.97 -2.46 28.27
C GLU A 191 -6.79 -1.68 28.88
N HIS A 192 -5.81 -1.26 28.06
CA HIS A 192 -4.59 -0.61 28.54
C HIS A 192 -4.64 0.93 28.52
N ILE A 193 -5.44 1.53 27.63
CA ILE A 193 -5.45 3.00 27.47
C ILE A 193 -6.67 3.61 28.15
N GLU A 194 -6.45 4.14 29.38
CA GLU A 194 -7.51 4.71 30.20
C GLU A 194 -8.24 5.89 29.56
N ALA A 195 -7.62 6.61 28.67
CA ALA A 195 -8.20 7.75 28.01
C ALA A 195 -9.28 7.40 26.97
N TYR A 196 -9.37 6.14 26.53
CA TYR A 196 -10.39 5.69 25.59
C TYR A 196 -11.64 5.19 26.32
N ASP A 197 -12.80 5.71 25.94
CA ASP A 197 -14.09 5.27 26.50
C ASP A 197 -14.67 4.12 25.67
N TYR A 198 -14.56 4.22 24.31
CA TYR A 198 -15.06 3.21 23.38
C TYR A 198 -14.07 2.94 22.25
N VAL A 199 -14.02 1.69 21.82
CA VAL A 199 -13.22 1.24 20.67
C VAL A 199 -14.13 0.56 19.66
N PHE A 200 -14.02 0.97 18.39
CA PHE A 200 -14.68 0.33 17.26
C PHE A 200 -13.73 -0.70 16.62
N ILE A 201 -14.11 -1.96 16.62
CA ILE A 201 -13.30 -3.09 16.18
C ILE A 201 -13.84 -3.62 14.85
N GLY A 202 -13.22 -3.18 13.75
CA GLY A 202 -13.65 -3.45 12.38
C GLY A 202 -14.40 -2.29 11.75
N GLU A 203 -15.30 -2.60 10.82
CA GLU A 203 -16.02 -1.59 10.03
C GLU A 203 -17.19 -1.00 10.82
N ALA A 204 -17.33 0.32 10.81
CA ALA A 204 -18.28 1.04 11.65
C ALA A 204 -19.44 1.69 10.88
N ASP A 205 -19.46 1.63 9.55
CA ASP A 205 -20.39 2.39 8.69
C ASP A 205 -21.85 2.27 9.11
N GLU A 206 -22.31 1.06 9.46
CA GLU A 206 -23.72 0.78 9.79
C GLU A 206 -24.11 1.16 11.23
N ILE A 207 -23.12 1.38 12.11
CA ILE A 207 -23.39 1.50 13.57
C ILE A 207 -22.87 2.79 14.17
N PHE A 208 -21.97 3.51 13.49
CA PHE A 208 -21.28 4.65 14.08
C PHE A 208 -22.25 5.78 14.46
N ALA A 209 -23.18 6.09 13.58
CA ALA A 209 -24.18 7.14 13.82
C ALA A 209 -25.12 6.80 14.99
N ASP A 210 -25.62 5.56 15.07
CA ASP A 210 -26.45 5.09 16.20
C ASP A 210 -25.72 5.18 17.53
N VAL A 211 -24.47 4.69 17.57
CA VAL A 211 -23.64 4.76 18.80
C VAL A 211 -23.41 6.22 19.21
N CYS A 212 -23.05 7.09 18.27
CA CYS A 212 -22.87 8.52 18.56
C CYS A 212 -24.15 9.16 19.07
N GLN A 213 -25.29 8.89 18.45
CA GLN A 213 -26.60 9.44 18.88
C GLN A 213 -26.95 9.02 20.31
N ARG A 214 -26.75 7.74 20.63
CA ARG A 214 -27.00 7.21 21.99
C ARG A 214 -26.06 7.82 23.04
N LEU A 215 -24.77 8.01 22.67
CA LEU A 215 -23.78 8.67 23.55
C LEU A 215 -24.13 10.15 23.76
N LEU A 216 -24.59 10.86 22.74
CA LEU A 216 -25.00 12.26 22.84
C LEU A 216 -26.24 12.44 23.73
N LEU A 217 -27.16 11.47 23.70
CA LEU A 217 -28.39 11.51 24.50
C LEU A 217 -28.17 11.10 25.95
N ASN A 218 -27.40 10.04 26.17
CA ASN A 218 -27.32 9.38 27.48
C ASN A 218 -25.98 9.55 28.19
N GLY A 219 -24.94 10.04 27.50
CA GLY A 219 -23.57 10.14 28.03
C GLY A 219 -22.80 8.82 28.05
N GLU A 220 -23.49 7.70 28.19
CA GLU A 220 -22.89 6.35 28.17
C GLU A 220 -23.85 5.32 27.57
N ILE A 221 -23.30 4.17 27.16
CA ILE A 221 -24.04 3.00 26.71
C ILE A 221 -23.66 1.81 27.60
N PRO A 222 -24.61 1.10 28.22
CA PRO A 222 -24.34 -0.11 28.99
C PRO A 222 -23.60 -1.15 28.12
N PRO A 223 -22.64 -1.92 28.68
CA PRO A 223 -21.83 -2.87 27.91
C PRO A 223 -22.64 -3.96 27.20
N ASP A 224 -23.77 -4.37 27.76
CA ASP A 224 -24.69 -5.38 27.20
C ASP A 224 -25.58 -4.84 26.07
N GLU A 225 -25.65 -3.52 25.94
CA GLU A 225 -26.37 -2.84 24.86
C GLU A 225 -25.46 -2.37 23.71
N LEU A 226 -24.14 -2.55 23.84
CA LEU A 226 -23.22 -2.17 22.78
C LEU A 226 -23.39 -3.09 21.55
N PRO A 227 -23.41 -2.52 20.35
CA PRO A 227 -23.47 -3.33 19.14
C PRO A 227 -22.18 -4.15 18.98
N TYR A 228 -22.30 -5.32 18.32
CA TYR A 228 -21.14 -6.14 17.98
C TYR A 228 -20.08 -5.33 17.23
N GLY A 229 -18.84 -5.39 17.67
CA GLY A 229 -17.72 -4.59 17.13
C GLY A 229 -17.43 -3.32 17.90
N VAL A 230 -18.23 -2.98 18.94
CA VAL A 230 -17.94 -1.88 19.84
C VAL A 230 -17.66 -2.41 21.24
N MET A 231 -16.61 -1.91 21.87
CA MET A 231 -16.27 -2.22 23.26
C MET A 231 -16.08 -0.94 24.07
N SER A 232 -16.50 -0.98 25.32
CA SER A 232 -16.12 -0.01 26.34
C SER A 232 -15.17 -0.65 27.36
N ARG A 233 -14.57 0.15 28.21
CA ARG A 233 -13.73 -0.35 29.30
C ARG A 233 -14.45 -1.34 30.25
N ARG A 234 -15.77 -1.21 30.38
CA ARG A 234 -16.60 -2.09 31.22
C ARG A 234 -17.06 -3.35 30.48
N SER A 235 -16.77 -3.49 29.17
CA SER A 235 -17.16 -4.67 28.41
C SER A 235 -16.43 -5.91 28.93
N PRO A 236 -17.10 -7.06 29.04
CA PRO A 236 -16.43 -8.29 29.39
C PRO A 236 -15.43 -8.69 28.31
N HIS A 237 -14.39 -9.42 28.71
CA HIS A 237 -13.45 -9.99 27.74
C HIS A 237 -14.19 -10.80 26.67
N PRO A 238 -13.89 -10.57 25.38
CA PRO A 238 -14.59 -11.26 24.31
C PRO A 238 -14.25 -12.75 24.34
N LYS A 239 -15.29 -13.60 24.35
CA LYS A 239 -15.13 -15.06 24.26
C LYS A 239 -14.72 -15.53 22.87
N THR A 240 -14.87 -14.68 21.85
CA THR A 240 -14.56 -14.96 20.45
C THR A 240 -13.80 -13.78 19.86
N LYS A 241 -13.12 -14.00 18.73
CA LYS A 241 -12.47 -12.91 17.98
C LYS A 241 -13.52 -11.90 17.54
N ILE A 242 -13.47 -10.68 18.08
CA ILE A 242 -14.33 -9.57 17.66
C ILE A 242 -13.75 -8.93 16.42
N HIS A 243 -14.54 -8.83 15.36
CA HIS A 243 -14.26 -8.01 14.20
C HIS A 243 -15.53 -7.83 13.38
N ARG A 244 -16.06 -6.60 13.35
CA ARG A 244 -17.27 -6.29 12.57
C ARG A 244 -16.94 -6.11 11.10
N ILE A 245 -17.84 -6.51 10.23
CA ILE A 245 -17.76 -6.34 8.78
C ILE A 245 -19.11 -5.87 8.28
N THR A 246 -19.14 -4.80 7.53
CA THR A 246 -20.31 -4.34 6.77
C THR A 246 -20.58 -5.32 5.64
N ARG A 247 -21.77 -5.89 5.58
CA ARG A 247 -22.07 -7.01 4.67
C ARG A 247 -22.36 -6.59 3.25
N ASP A 248 -23.06 -5.48 3.10
CA ASP A 248 -23.52 -4.99 1.80
C ASP A 248 -22.70 -3.77 1.34
N ALA A 249 -22.01 -3.90 0.20
CA ALA A 249 -21.28 -2.80 -0.41
C ALA A 249 -22.23 -1.67 -0.90
N ALA A 250 -23.53 -1.95 -1.06
CA ALA A 250 -24.50 -0.91 -1.37
C ALA A 250 -24.74 0.07 -0.20
N SER A 251 -24.38 -0.31 1.04
CA SER A 251 -24.46 0.57 2.22
C SER A 251 -23.20 1.42 2.46
N PHE A 252 -22.11 1.25 1.67
CA PHE A 252 -20.91 2.06 1.86
C PHE A 252 -21.20 3.54 1.58
N PRO A 253 -20.91 4.46 2.53
CA PRO A 253 -21.15 5.87 2.32
C PRO A 253 -20.24 6.49 1.26
N VAL A 254 -20.61 7.66 0.76
CA VAL A 254 -19.76 8.47 -0.12
C VAL A 254 -18.91 9.40 0.75
N PRO A 255 -17.57 9.50 0.56
CA PRO A 255 -16.72 10.28 1.44
C PRO A 255 -16.93 11.79 1.28
N ASP A 256 -16.88 12.53 2.40
CA ASP A 256 -16.85 13.98 2.45
C ASP A 256 -15.43 14.48 2.77
N PHE A 257 -14.78 15.15 1.82
CA PHE A 257 -13.42 15.66 1.93
C PHE A 257 -13.31 17.17 2.17
N ASP A 258 -14.42 17.86 2.45
CA ASP A 258 -14.44 19.33 2.55
C ASP A 258 -13.44 19.86 3.57
N ASP A 259 -13.42 19.31 4.78
CA ASP A 259 -12.53 19.76 5.85
C ASP A 259 -11.06 19.57 5.48
N PHE A 260 -10.73 18.45 4.81
CA PHE A 260 -9.37 18.20 4.35
C PHE A 260 -8.90 19.25 3.36
N PHE A 261 -9.66 19.46 2.29
CA PHE A 261 -9.27 20.40 1.26
C PHE A 261 -9.26 21.85 1.73
N ALA A 262 -10.11 22.20 2.72
CA ALA A 262 -10.09 23.52 3.34
C ALA A 262 -8.79 23.77 4.10
N VAL A 263 -8.42 22.86 5.01
CA VAL A 263 -7.17 22.95 5.80
C VAL A 263 -5.94 22.84 4.90
N PHE A 264 -5.95 21.90 3.96
CA PHE A 264 -4.82 21.71 3.06
C PHE A 264 -4.52 22.96 2.22
N LYS A 265 -5.55 23.59 1.67
CA LYS A 265 -5.41 24.83 0.89
C LYS A 265 -4.89 26.01 1.73
N GLU A 266 -5.27 26.07 3.00
CA GLU A 266 -4.79 27.10 3.93
C GLU A 266 -3.30 26.92 4.21
N LEU A 267 -2.87 25.69 4.56
CA LEU A 267 -1.51 25.40 4.99
C LEU A 267 -0.52 25.24 3.81
N PHE A 268 -0.99 24.71 2.68
CA PHE A 268 -0.15 24.39 1.52
C PHE A 268 -0.68 25.01 0.21
N PRO A 269 -0.84 26.34 0.11
CA PRO A 269 -1.50 27.01 -1.02
C PRO A 269 -0.80 26.82 -2.37
N LYS A 270 0.49 26.43 -2.37
CA LYS A 270 1.29 26.22 -3.59
C LYS A 270 1.33 24.75 -4.04
N PHE A 271 0.72 23.85 -3.28
CA PHE A 271 0.74 22.43 -3.61
C PHE A 271 -0.44 22.10 -4.53
N GLU A 272 -0.17 21.60 -5.73
CA GLU A 272 -1.19 21.38 -6.76
C GLU A 272 -1.62 19.89 -6.90
N ASN A 273 -0.83 18.94 -6.38
CA ASN A 273 -1.03 17.51 -6.59
C ASN A 273 -1.96 16.86 -5.54
N MET A 274 -3.12 17.46 -5.32
CA MET A 274 -4.15 16.86 -4.47
C MET A 274 -4.93 15.78 -5.22
N HIS A 275 -5.38 14.77 -4.48
CA HIS A 275 -6.24 13.73 -5.02
C HIS A 275 -7.43 13.46 -4.09
N PHE A 276 -8.51 13.01 -4.68
CA PHE A 276 -9.57 12.38 -3.91
C PHE A 276 -9.50 10.85 -4.07
N MET A 277 -10.07 10.17 -3.11
CA MET A 277 -10.10 8.72 -3.09
C MET A 277 -11.48 8.18 -3.37
N VAL A 278 -11.54 7.00 -3.95
CA VAL A 278 -12.77 6.22 -4.11
C VAL A 278 -12.55 4.82 -3.59
N GLU A 279 -13.61 4.22 -3.09
CA GLU A 279 -13.62 2.86 -2.60
C GLU A 279 -14.58 2.04 -3.47
N GLY A 280 -14.05 1.23 -4.37
CA GLY A 280 -14.83 0.33 -5.22
C GLY A 280 -15.13 -1.00 -4.53
N SER A 281 -14.24 -1.44 -3.63
CA SER A 281 -14.37 -2.72 -2.93
C SER A 281 -13.66 -2.72 -1.57
N ARG A 282 -14.04 -3.62 -0.69
CA ARG A 282 -13.32 -3.95 0.55
C ARG A 282 -12.92 -5.41 0.56
N GLY A 283 -11.68 -5.66 0.96
CA GLY A 283 -11.08 -6.98 0.94
C GLY A 283 -10.39 -7.28 -0.39
N CYS A 284 -9.93 -8.52 -0.54
CA CYS A 284 -9.26 -8.98 -1.75
C CYS A 284 -9.95 -10.24 -2.29
N TRP A 285 -10.42 -10.21 -3.54
CA TRP A 285 -11.11 -11.35 -4.15
C TRP A 285 -10.19 -12.57 -4.30
N TRP A 286 -8.87 -12.36 -4.48
CA TRP A 286 -7.89 -13.43 -4.47
C TRP A 286 -7.70 -13.97 -3.05
N GLY A 287 -7.51 -13.07 -2.07
CA GLY A 287 -7.31 -13.41 -0.66
C GLY A 287 -8.48 -14.16 -0.02
N LYS A 288 -9.70 -13.97 -0.52
CA LYS A 288 -10.88 -14.75 -0.12
C LYS A 288 -10.75 -16.23 -0.50
N ARG A 289 -10.08 -16.55 -1.60
CA ARG A 289 -9.93 -17.93 -2.12
C ARG A 289 -8.63 -18.57 -1.66
N LYS A 290 -7.51 -17.90 -1.88
CA LYS A 290 -6.15 -18.39 -1.63
C LYS A 290 -5.26 -17.19 -1.26
N PRO A 291 -5.21 -16.79 0.03
CA PRO A 291 -4.47 -15.62 0.44
C PRO A 291 -2.97 -15.78 0.16
N CYS A 292 -2.33 -14.69 -0.24
CA CYS A 292 -0.87 -14.62 -0.29
C CYS A 292 -0.31 -14.79 1.12
N THR A 293 0.76 -15.56 1.28
CA THR A 293 1.30 -15.95 2.60
C THR A 293 1.83 -14.78 3.43
N PHE A 294 2.25 -13.72 2.77
CA PHE A 294 2.81 -12.52 3.41
C PHE A 294 1.79 -11.38 3.59
N CYS A 295 0.64 -11.45 2.91
CA CYS A 295 -0.30 -10.33 2.84
C CYS A 295 -1.23 -10.28 4.06
N VAL A 296 -1.34 -9.09 4.64
CA VAL A 296 -2.16 -8.81 5.83
C VAL A 296 -3.21 -7.70 5.61
N LEU A 297 -3.32 -7.17 4.39
CA LEU A 297 -4.18 -6.01 4.08
C LEU A 297 -5.65 -6.22 4.47
N ASN A 298 -6.11 -7.47 4.53
CA ASN A 298 -7.49 -7.79 4.90
C ASN A 298 -7.67 -8.09 6.39
N GLY A 299 -6.62 -7.94 7.21
CA GLY A 299 -6.67 -8.20 8.64
C GLY A 299 -7.29 -9.56 8.98
N PRO A 300 -8.05 -9.65 10.09
CA PRO A 300 -8.71 -10.88 10.49
C PRO A 300 -9.91 -11.26 9.60
N ALA A 301 -10.38 -10.36 8.73
CA ALA A 301 -11.55 -10.57 7.89
C ALA A 301 -11.18 -10.70 6.41
N ARG A 302 -11.29 -11.92 5.88
CA ARG A 302 -10.96 -12.22 4.46
C ARG A 302 -12.20 -12.19 3.56
N ASN A 303 -13.11 -11.25 3.78
CA ASN A 303 -14.31 -11.10 2.98
C ASN A 303 -14.09 -10.11 1.84
N TYR A 304 -14.63 -10.40 0.68
CA TYR A 304 -14.61 -9.52 -0.46
C TYR A 304 -16.03 -9.05 -0.80
N ARG A 305 -16.20 -7.74 -0.93
CA ARG A 305 -17.44 -7.07 -1.33
C ARG A 305 -17.10 -5.92 -2.24
N GLU A 306 -17.88 -5.71 -3.28
CA GLU A 306 -17.66 -4.64 -4.25
C GLU A 306 -18.95 -3.87 -4.55
N LYS A 307 -18.83 -2.58 -4.81
CA LYS A 307 -19.88 -1.75 -5.36
C LYS A 307 -20.10 -2.12 -6.83
N THR A 308 -21.31 -1.93 -7.33
CA THR A 308 -21.52 -1.99 -8.78
C THR A 308 -20.70 -0.88 -9.45
N THR A 309 -20.19 -1.16 -10.66
CA THR A 309 -19.39 -0.19 -11.41
C THR A 309 -20.16 1.10 -11.65
N LYS A 310 -21.46 0.99 -11.95
CA LYS A 310 -22.34 2.16 -12.12
C LYS A 310 -22.32 3.05 -10.88
N ARG A 311 -22.53 2.49 -9.68
CA ARG A 311 -22.54 3.26 -8.43
C ARG A 311 -21.19 3.91 -8.17
N LEU A 312 -20.10 3.17 -8.39
CA LEU A 312 -18.74 3.71 -8.21
C LEU A 312 -18.51 4.93 -9.12
N VAL A 313 -18.96 4.87 -10.38
CA VAL A 313 -18.80 5.99 -11.32
C VAL A 313 -19.78 7.13 -11.01
N ASP A 314 -20.99 6.85 -10.50
CA ASP A 314 -21.90 7.88 -9.98
C ASP A 314 -21.26 8.67 -8.81
N GLU A 315 -20.54 7.99 -7.90
CA GLU A 315 -19.77 8.61 -6.82
C GLU A 315 -18.62 9.48 -7.36
N MET A 316 -17.84 8.96 -8.31
CA MET A 316 -16.78 9.73 -8.98
C MET A 316 -17.31 11.01 -9.61
N GLU A 317 -18.44 10.93 -10.32
CA GLU A 317 -19.09 12.09 -10.93
C GLU A 317 -19.52 13.12 -9.88
N GLY A 318 -20.06 12.67 -8.74
CA GLY A 318 -20.39 13.52 -7.59
C GLY A 318 -19.16 14.22 -7.03
N LEU A 319 -18.05 13.50 -6.83
CA LEU A 319 -16.78 14.05 -6.34
C LEU A 319 -16.18 15.06 -7.34
N VAL A 320 -16.20 14.77 -8.63
CA VAL A 320 -15.71 15.71 -9.67
C VAL A 320 -16.52 17.00 -9.67
N ARG A 321 -17.85 16.92 -9.51
CA ARG A 321 -18.70 18.13 -9.39
C ARG A 321 -18.37 18.93 -8.14
N LYS A 322 -18.13 18.25 -7.02
CA LYS A 322 -17.81 18.90 -5.74
C LYS A 322 -16.39 19.47 -5.72
N TYR A 323 -15.42 18.77 -6.33
CA TYR A 323 -13.98 19.11 -6.33
C TYR A 323 -13.43 19.25 -7.76
N PRO A 324 -13.90 20.20 -8.58
CA PRO A 324 -13.63 20.25 -10.03
C PRO A 324 -12.16 20.51 -10.40
N LYS A 325 -11.35 21.02 -9.45
CA LYS A 325 -9.92 21.26 -9.65
C LYS A 325 -9.06 20.01 -9.48
N ILE A 326 -9.56 18.99 -8.79
CA ILE A 326 -8.82 17.76 -8.53
C ILE A 326 -9.00 16.82 -9.72
N LYS A 327 -7.89 16.34 -10.25
CA LYS A 327 -7.88 15.49 -11.45
C LYS A 327 -7.37 14.07 -11.18
N LEU A 328 -6.74 13.82 -10.05
CA LEU A 328 -6.25 12.48 -9.68
C LEU A 328 -7.24 11.81 -8.73
N CYS A 329 -7.68 10.62 -9.13
CA CYS A 329 -8.56 9.74 -8.37
C CYS A 329 -7.78 8.47 -7.97
N VAL A 330 -7.68 8.22 -6.69
CA VAL A 330 -6.96 7.06 -6.13
C VAL A 330 -7.96 6.03 -5.65
N PHE A 331 -7.87 4.80 -6.16
CA PHE A 331 -8.62 3.68 -5.63
C PHE A 331 -7.98 3.19 -4.34
N THR A 332 -8.78 3.05 -3.28
CA THR A 332 -8.32 2.48 -1.98
C THR A 332 -8.44 0.96 -1.93
N ASP A 333 -8.88 0.37 -3.00
CA ASP A 333 -9.07 -1.08 -3.15
C ASP A 333 -7.75 -1.83 -3.05
N SER A 334 -7.70 -2.90 -2.27
CA SER A 334 -6.54 -3.80 -2.21
C SER A 334 -6.27 -4.51 -3.55
N ILE A 335 -7.22 -4.49 -4.46
CA ILE A 335 -7.12 -5.07 -5.81
C ILE A 335 -8.38 -4.71 -6.62
N LEU A 336 -8.21 -4.08 -7.76
CA LEU A 336 -9.31 -3.82 -8.70
C LEU A 336 -9.92 -5.13 -9.20
N SER A 337 -11.25 -5.22 -9.22
CA SER A 337 -11.94 -6.44 -9.65
C SER A 337 -11.92 -6.61 -11.15
N HIS A 338 -12.04 -7.87 -11.60
CA HIS A 338 -12.19 -8.16 -13.03
C HIS A 338 -13.46 -7.56 -13.63
N THR A 339 -14.56 -7.50 -12.86
CA THR A 339 -15.82 -6.89 -13.29
C THR A 339 -15.64 -5.40 -13.52
N GLN A 340 -15.16 -4.70 -12.49
CA GLN A 340 -14.92 -3.26 -12.60
C GLN A 340 -13.90 -2.92 -13.69
N MET A 341 -12.80 -3.68 -13.81
CA MET A 341 -11.79 -3.45 -14.84
C MET A 341 -12.38 -3.50 -16.26
N LYS A 342 -13.36 -4.38 -16.52
CA LYS A 342 -14.02 -4.49 -17.82
C LYS A 342 -15.11 -3.45 -18.06
N GLU A 343 -15.83 -3.06 -17.02
CA GLU A 343 -16.99 -2.17 -17.12
C GLU A 343 -16.64 -0.69 -17.01
N LEU A 344 -15.60 -0.33 -16.22
CA LEU A 344 -15.17 1.07 -16.01
C LEU A 344 -14.93 1.84 -17.32
N PRO A 345 -14.26 1.26 -18.35
CA PRO A 345 -14.03 2.00 -19.59
C PRO A 345 -15.31 2.49 -20.27
N ALA A 346 -16.34 1.67 -20.32
CA ALA A 346 -17.62 2.04 -20.91
C ALA A 346 -18.35 3.10 -20.05
N GLU A 347 -18.40 2.90 -18.73
CA GLU A 347 -19.10 3.80 -17.81
C GLU A 347 -18.46 5.19 -17.73
N ILE A 348 -17.12 5.27 -17.67
CA ILE A 348 -16.37 6.54 -17.63
C ILE A 348 -16.51 7.30 -18.94
N LYS A 349 -16.37 6.61 -20.10
CA LYS A 349 -16.56 7.22 -21.42
C LYS A 349 -17.98 7.76 -21.60
N ALA A 350 -18.99 7.00 -21.18
CA ALA A 350 -20.39 7.40 -21.29
C ALA A 350 -20.72 8.70 -20.53
N ARG A 351 -20.02 8.96 -19.41
CA ARG A 351 -20.18 10.20 -18.60
C ARG A 351 -19.18 11.29 -18.98
N GLY A 352 -18.23 11.04 -19.88
CA GLY A 352 -17.22 12.00 -20.27
C GLY A 352 -16.30 12.46 -19.14
N LEU A 353 -16.08 11.61 -18.12
CA LEU A 353 -15.22 11.95 -16.99
C LEU A 353 -13.76 12.01 -17.44
N LYS A 354 -13.10 13.13 -17.12
CA LYS A 354 -11.69 13.37 -17.44
C LYS A 354 -10.87 13.39 -16.15
N LEU A 355 -10.40 12.21 -15.76
CA LEU A 355 -9.61 11.98 -14.55
C LEU A 355 -8.34 11.21 -14.89
N HIS A 356 -7.37 11.30 -14.00
CA HIS A 356 -6.24 10.38 -13.92
C HIS A 356 -6.49 9.40 -12.79
N PHE A 357 -6.13 8.14 -13.00
CA PHE A 357 -6.39 7.08 -12.03
C PHE A 357 -5.11 6.39 -11.57
N PHE A 358 -5.11 6.00 -10.30
CA PHE A 358 -4.20 5.03 -9.71
C PHE A 358 -4.99 3.89 -9.08
N SER A 359 -4.53 2.65 -9.23
CA SER A 359 -5.08 1.48 -8.54
C SER A 359 -4.07 0.37 -8.33
N GLU A 360 -4.26 -0.39 -7.24
CA GLU A 360 -3.64 -1.71 -7.06
C GLU A 360 -4.37 -2.76 -7.91
N ILE A 361 -3.60 -3.68 -8.49
CA ILE A 361 -4.13 -4.65 -9.46
C ILE A 361 -3.35 -5.97 -9.44
N LYS A 362 -3.95 -7.04 -9.93
CA LYS A 362 -3.23 -8.30 -10.13
C LYS A 362 -2.33 -8.24 -11.36
N ALA A 363 -1.13 -8.81 -11.26
CA ALA A 363 -0.09 -8.75 -12.30
C ALA A 363 -0.28 -9.80 -13.42
N ASN A 364 -1.47 -9.88 -14.01
CA ASN A 364 -1.79 -10.79 -15.12
C ASN A 364 -2.70 -10.12 -16.16
N LEU A 365 -2.45 -8.83 -16.42
CA LEU A 365 -3.21 -8.06 -17.38
C LEU A 365 -2.86 -8.45 -18.81
N THR A 366 -3.88 -8.58 -19.62
CA THR A 366 -3.73 -8.68 -21.06
C THR A 366 -3.40 -7.32 -21.68
N GLU A 367 -2.95 -7.31 -22.93
CA GLU A 367 -2.73 -6.07 -23.68
C GLU A 367 -4.01 -5.22 -23.78
N GLU A 368 -5.16 -5.88 -24.01
CA GLU A 368 -6.47 -5.24 -24.06
C GLU A 368 -6.88 -4.60 -22.76
N ASP A 369 -6.63 -5.27 -21.60
CA ASP A 369 -6.92 -4.72 -20.27
C ASP A 369 -6.13 -3.42 -20.04
N VAL A 370 -4.82 -3.44 -20.34
CA VAL A 370 -3.96 -2.27 -20.15
C VAL A 370 -4.36 -1.13 -21.10
N ARG A 371 -4.63 -1.45 -22.36
CA ARG A 371 -5.09 -0.47 -23.34
C ARG A 371 -6.37 0.23 -22.89
N SER A 372 -7.38 -0.56 -22.52
CA SER A 372 -8.69 -0.04 -22.11
C SER A 372 -8.61 0.83 -20.87
N LEU A 373 -7.76 0.47 -19.89
CA LEU A 373 -7.51 1.28 -18.70
C LEU A 373 -6.75 2.57 -19.04
N ALA A 374 -5.72 2.51 -19.89
CA ALA A 374 -4.97 3.68 -20.34
C ALA A 374 -5.88 4.70 -21.05
N GLU A 375 -6.78 4.22 -21.92
CA GLU A 375 -7.73 5.07 -22.67
C GLU A 375 -8.66 5.89 -21.78
N ILE A 376 -8.95 5.44 -20.57
CA ILE A 376 -9.80 6.17 -19.63
C ILE A 376 -9.03 6.97 -18.58
N GLY A 377 -7.70 6.96 -18.66
CA GLY A 377 -6.84 7.81 -17.83
C GLY A 377 -6.14 7.12 -16.66
N PHE A 378 -6.00 5.79 -16.66
CA PHE A 378 -5.10 5.13 -15.71
C PHE A 378 -3.65 5.48 -16.08
N ILE A 379 -3.05 6.39 -15.33
CA ILE A 379 -1.67 6.84 -15.51
C ILE A 379 -0.66 6.01 -14.74
N GLN A 380 -1.12 5.32 -13.71
CA GLN A 380 -0.28 4.48 -12.86
C GLN A 380 -1.06 3.27 -12.33
N LEU A 381 -0.41 2.12 -12.34
CA LEU A 381 -0.88 0.88 -11.73
C LEU A 381 0.16 0.33 -10.74
N GLN A 382 -0.33 -0.36 -9.72
CA GLN A 382 0.50 -1.13 -8.78
C GLN A 382 0.15 -2.62 -8.90
N PRO A 383 0.73 -3.33 -9.90
CA PRO A 383 0.54 -4.76 -10.01
C PRO A 383 1.35 -5.49 -8.94
N GLY A 384 0.70 -6.39 -8.25
CA GLY A 384 1.37 -7.24 -7.27
C GLY A 384 2.28 -8.28 -7.93
N ILE A 385 3.48 -7.90 -8.35
CA ILE A 385 4.47 -8.76 -9.04
C ILE A 385 5.25 -9.60 -8.04
N GLU A 386 5.93 -8.99 -7.10
CA GLU A 386 6.67 -9.53 -5.96
C GLU A 386 7.89 -10.38 -6.33
N SER A 387 7.84 -11.21 -7.37
CA SER A 387 8.95 -12.03 -7.87
C SER A 387 8.83 -12.28 -9.38
N LEU A 388 9.95 -12.57 -10.02
CA LEU A 388 10.06 -12.97 -11.42
C LEU A 388 10.40 -14.46 -11.58
N GLN A 389 10.18 -15.27 -10.52
CA GLN A 389 10.47 -16.69 -10.48
C GLN A 389 9.24 -17.50 -10.02
N ASP A 390 8.85 -18.52 -10.79
CA ASP A 390 7.58 -19.24 -10.61
C ASP A 390 7.47 -20.03 -9.31
N ASP A 391 8.56 -20.65 -8.82
CA ASP A 391 8.55 -21.41 -7.57
C ASP A 391 8.43 -20.47 -6.36
N GLU A 392 9.07 -19.32 -6.40
CA GLU A 392 8.93 -18.31 -5.37
C GLU A 392 7.50 -17.73 -5.34
N LEU A 393 6.91 -17.44 -6.50
CA LEU A 393 5.49 -17.05 -6.60
C LEU A 393 4.53 -18.12 -6.06
N ARG A 394 4.94 -19.40 -6.15
CA ARG A 394 4.18 -20.53 -5.59
C ARG A 394 4.24 -20.57 -4.07
N ILE A 395 5.44 -20.32 -3.47
CA ILE A 395 5.61 -20.17 -2.01
C ILE A 395 4.71 -19.03 -1.49
N MET A 396 4.64 -17.92 -2.22
CA MET A 396 3.80 -16.76 -1.89
C MET A 396 2.30 -17.01 -2.04
N ASN A 397 1.85 -18.09 -2.64
CA ASN A 397 0.45 -18.29 -3.06
C ASN A 397 -0.07 -17.19 -4.01
N LYS A 398 0.81 -16.61 -4.84
CA LYS A 398 0.47 -15.45 -5.66
C LYS A 398 -0.54 -15.78 -6.78
N GLY A 399 -0.54 -17.02 -7.28
CA GLY A 399 -1.44 -17.48 -8.33
C GLY A 399 -1.28 -16.71 -9.65
N CYS A 400 -0.04 -16.30 -9.92
CA CYS A 400 0.39 -15.66 -11.15
C CYS A 400 1.72 -16.30 -11.55
N ARG A 401 2.08 -16.26 -12.83
CA ARG A 401 3.35 -16.76 -13.36
C ARG A 401 4.24 -15.60 -13.75
N ALA A 402 5.55 -15.76 -13.61
CA ALA A 402 6.56 -14.75 -13.93
C ALA A 402 6.41 -14.21 -15.35
N ILE A 403 6.19 -15.09 -16.33
CA ILE A 403 6.03 -14.69 -17.74
C ILE A 403 4.83 -13.77 -17.97
N ARG A 404 3.70 -13.97 -17.24
CA ARG A 404 2.52 -13.10 -17.33
C ARG A 404 2.73 -11.74 -16.67
N GLN A 405 3.58 -11.69 -15.67
CA GLN A 405 3.98 -10.43 -15.03
C GLN A 405 4.88 -9.60 -15.96
N ILE A 406 5.81 -10.26 -16.66
CA ILE A 406 6.65 -9.61 -17.68
C ILE A 406 5.78 -9.09 -18.83
N GLU A 407 4.80 -9.87 -19.28
CA GLU A 407 3.81 -9.43 -20.26
C GLU A 407 3.05 -8.17 -19.80
N THR A 408 2.59 -8.15 -18.54
CA THR A 408 1.95 -6.97 -17.94
C THR A 408 2.87 -5.74 -17.93
N LEU A 409 4.14 -5.89 -17.53
CA LEU A 409 5.13 -4.80 -17.56
C LEU A 409 5.35 -4.25 -18.97
N ARG A 410 5.50 -5.15 -19.97
CA ARG A 410 5.65 -4.77 -21.38
C ARG A 410 4.41 -4.01 -21.89
N ASN A 411 3.22 -4.51 -21.58
CA ASN A 411 1.97 -3.88 -22.00
C ASN A 411 1.80 -2.50 -21.35
N CYS A 412 2.09 -2.35 -20.05
CA CYS A 412 2.07 -1.05 -19.38
C CYS A 412 3.02 -0.06 -20.04
N ARG A 413 4.24 -0.49 -20.41
CA ARG A 413 5.16 0.36 -21.17
C ARG A 413 4.64 0.75 -22.54
N ALA A 414 4.01 -0.18 -23.26
CA ALA A 414 3.46 0.07 -24.60
C ALA A 414 2.41 1.18 -24.59
N TYR A 415 1.58 1.24 -23.55
CA TYR A 415 0.50 2.23 -23.38
C TYR A 415 0.86 3.39 -22.46
N ASN A 416 2.15 3.56 -22.10
CA ASN A 416 2.64 4.66 -21.25
C ASN A 416 1.99 4.72 -19.85
N VAL A 417 1.63 3.58 -19.28
CA VAL A 417 1.14 3.45 -17.91
C VAL A 417 2.32 3.24 -16.98
N ASN A 418 2.48 4.09 -15.98
CA ASN A 418 3.52 3.93 -14.96
C ASN A 418 3.22 2.70 -14.09
N VAL A 419 4.28 2.03 -13.65
CA VAL A 419 4.15 0.84 -12.79
C VAL A 419 4.95 1.04 -11.51
N ALA A 420 4.27 0.89 -10.38
CA ALA A 420 4.91 0.85 -9.05
C ALA A 420 4.91 -0.60 -8.56
N TRP A 421 6.09 -1.19 -8.30
CA TRP A 421 6.22 -2.55 -7.83
C TRP A 421 7.55 -2.79 -7.12
N ASN A 422 7.63 -3.87 -6.35
CA ASN A 422 8.85 -4.29 -5.65
C ASN A 422 9.15 -5.76 -5.95
N LEU A 423 10.43 -6.14 -5.82
CA LEU A 423 10.82 -7.52 -5.61
C LEU A 423 10.87 -7.78 -4.10
N LEU A 424 10.34 -8.92 -3.68
CA LEU A 424 10.36 -9.35 -2.28
C LEU A 424 11.32 -10.53 -2.09
N CYS A 425 11.87 -10.65 -0.90
CA CYS A 425 12.70 -11.79 -0.49
C CYS A 425 12.48 -12.12 0.99
N GLY A 426 13.05 -13.23 1.45
CA GLY A 426 12.99 -13.66 2.85
C GLY A 426 11.79 -14.52 3.19
N PHE A 427 11.24 -15.20 2.18
CA PHE A 427 10.17 -16.16 2.40
C PHE A 427 10.69 -17.46 3.01
N PRO A 428 10.01 -18.03 4.02
CA PRO A 428 10.31 -19.37 4.48
C PRO A 428 10.26 -20.38 3.34
N GLY A 429 11.35 -21.13 3.16
CA GLY A 429 11.51 -22.07 2.04
C GLY A 429 12.07 -21.46 0.74
N GLU A 430 12.41 -20.17 0.74
CA GLU A 430 13.12 -19.49 -0.35
C GLU A 430 14.50 -20.11 -0.58
N LYS A 431 14.94 -20.18 -1.84
CA LYS A 431 16.22 -20.76 -2.24
C LYS A 431 17.07 -19.75 -3.01
N GLU A 432 18.40 -19.85 -2.87
CA GLU A 432 19.33 -18.97 -3.58
C GLU A 432 19.25 -19.13 -5.11
N GLU A 433 18.91 -20.33 -5.58
CA GLU A 433 18.74 -20.64 -7.01
C GLU A 433 17.65 -19.76 -7.65
N TYR A 434 16.60 -19.38 -6.92
CA TYR A 434 15.54 -18.49 -7.43
C TYR A 434 16.10 -17.13 -7.81
N PHE A 435 17.05 -16.63 -7.02
CA PHE A 435 17.74 -15.36 -7.27
C PHE A 435 18.78 -15.47 -8.38
N ALA A 436 19.42 -16.62 -8.52
CA ALA A 436 20.32 -16.88 -9.66
C ALA A 436 19.55 -16.83 -10.99
N GLU A 437 18.39 -17.47 -11.08
CA GLU A 437 17.51 -17.42 -12.26
C GLU A 437 17.01 -15.99 -12.55
N MET A 438 16.61 -15.24 -11.50
CA MET A 438 16.24 -13.83 -11.66
C MET A 438 17.41 -12.97 -12.13
N ALA A 439 18.63 -13.24 -11.67
CA ALA A 439 19.84 -12.54 -12.11
C ALA A 439 20.13 -12.74 -13.60
N GLU A 440 19.82 -13.92 -14.17
CA GLU A 440 19.92 -14.17 -15.61
C GLU A 440 18.79 -13.53 -16.42
N LEU A 441 17.61 -13.41 -15.84
CA LEU A 441 16.42 -12.86 -16.49
C LEU A 441 16.43 -11.32 -16.53
N ILE A 442 16.79 -10.66 -15.42
CA ILE A 442 16.69 -9.20 -15.28
C ILE A 442 17.37 -8.43 -16.42
N PRO A 443 18.62 -8.76 -16.85
CA PRO A 443 19.25 -8.05 -17.96
C PRO A 443 18.43 -8.05 -19.25
N LYS A 444 17.65 -9.12 -19.50
CA LYS A 444 16.81 -9.25 -20.69
C LYS A 444 15.60 -8.32 -20.71
N ILE A 445 15.15 -7.89 -19.51
CA ILE A 445 13.92 -7.11 -19.33
C ILE A 445 14.15 -5.69 -18.77
N MET A 446 15.40 -5.24 -18.61
CA MET A 446 15.72 -3.91 -18.06
C MET A 446 15.16 -2.74 -18.90
N HIS A 447 14.68 -2.98 -20.11
CA HIS A 447 13.96 -1.99 -20.90
C HIS A 447 12.50 -1.79 -20.43
N LEU A 448 11.96 -2.64 -19.56
CA LEU A 448 10.61 -2.55 -18.99
C LEU A 448 10.60 -1.70 -17.71
N PRO A 449 9.44 -1.32 -17.16
CA PRO A 449 9.36 -0.59 -15.90
C PRO A 449 10.11 -1.30 -14.77
N SER A 450 11.06 -0.61 -14.13
CA SER A 450 11.86 -1.16 -13.05
C SER A 450 11.06 -1.38 -11.76
N PRO A 451 11.43 -2.34 -10.90
CA PRO A 451 10.98 -2.36 -9.52
C PRO A 451 11.52 -1.12 -8.79
N ASN A 452 10.85 -0.73 -7.70
CA ASN A 452 11.39 0.32 -6.83
C ASN A 452 12.63 -0.20 -6.08
N GLN A 453 12.57 -1.43 -5.58
CA GLN A 453 13.65 -2.05 -4.80
C GLN A 453 13.44 -3.57 -4.62
N LEU A 454 14.48 -4.26 -4.11
CA LEU A 454 14.40 -5.59 -3.52
C LEU A 454 14.28 -5.42 -2.00
N ILE A 455 13.19 -5.93 -1.40
CA ILE A 455 12.87 -5.78 0.02
C ILE A 455 12.66 -7.13 0.68
N HIS A 456 13.15 -7.27 1.91
CA HIS A 456 12.77 -8.39 2.76
C HIS A 456 11.32 -8.24 3.24
N ILE A 457 10.55 -9.33 3.28
CA ILE A 457 9.20 -9.33 3.85
C ILE A 457 9.23 -8.92 5.32
N VAL A 458 8.14 -8.27 5.74
CA VAL A 458 7.92 -7.93 7.15
C VAL A 458 6.86 -8.88 7.70
N TYR A 459 7.15 -9.52 8.82
CA TYR A 459 6.18 -10.36 9.51
C TYR A 459 5.17 -9.48 10.24
N GLN A 460 3.92 -9.55 9.83
CA GLN A 460 2.86 -8.69 10.35
C GLN A 460 1.74 -9.53 10.96
N ARG A 461 1.10 -9.01 12.01
CA ARG A 461 -0.05 -9.63 12.67
C ARG A 461 -1.17 -9.92 11.67
N TYR A 462 -1.85 -11.03 11.84
CA TYR A 462 -2.86 -11.59 10.95
C TYR A 462 -2.33 -12.17 9.63
N GLY A 463 -1.02 -12.13 9.40
CA GLY A 463 -0.38 -12.83 8.29
C GLY A 463 -0.20 -14.32 8.58
N GLU A 464 -0.09 -15.13 7.51
CA GLU A 464 0.07 -16.58 7.65
C GLU A 464 1.29 -16.96 8.51
N TYR A 465 2.39 -16.21 8.38
CA TYR A 465 3.63 -16.45 9.12
C TYR A 465 3.56 -16.10 10.62
N THR A 466 2.72 -15.17 11.00
CA THR A 466 2.52 -14.79 12.40
C THR A 466 1.39 -15.54 13.08
N GLU A 467 0.39 -16.01 12.31
CA GLU A 467 -0.69 -16.83 12.85
C GLU A 467 -0.30 -18.32 12.97
N ASN A 468 0.61 -18.79 12.12
CA ASN A 468 1.06 -20.18 12.08
C ASN A 468 2.61 -20.29 12.00
N PRO A 469 3.39 -19.64 12.88
CA PRO A 469 4.84 -19.54 12.75
C PRO A 469 5.54 -20.90 12.79
N GLU A 470 5.07 -21.84 13.61
CA GLU A 470 5.63 -23.19 13.77
C GLU A 470 5.60 -24.00 12.46
N LYS A 471 4.57 -23.82 11.64
CA LYS A 471 4.43 -24.45 10.31
C LYS A 471 5.61 -24.09 9.39
N TYR A 472 6.19 -22.93 9.61
CA TYR A 472 7.28 -22.37 8.80
C TYR A 472 8.64 -22.40 9.51
N GLY A 473 8.72 -23.03 10.68
CA GLY A 473 9.94 -23.08 11.49
C GLY A 473 10.34 -21.73 12.08
N LEU A 474 9.40 -20.76 12.16
CA LEU A 474 9.66 -19.42 12.63
C LEU A 474 9.47 -19.31 14.14
N ARG A 475 10.35 -18.56 14.79
CA ARG A 475 10.18 -18.07 16.17
C ARG A 475 10.21 -16.56 16.16
N LEU A 476 9.06 -15.95 16.40
CA LEU A 476 8.85 -14.52 16.25
C LEU A 476 8.54 -13.84 17.59
N ARG A 477 8.99 -12.59 17.73
CA ARG A 477 8.61 -11.67 18.81
C ARG A 477 8.11 -10.35 18.20
N PRO A 478 7.40 -9.50 18.96
CA PRO A 478 7.21 -8.11 18.58
C PRO A 478 8.52 -7.45 18.19
N ALA A 479 8.53 -6.64 17.15
CA ALA A 479 9.72 -5.94 16.70
C ALA A 479 10.29 -5.07 17.83
N ARG A 480 11.62 -5.00 17.93
CA ARG A 480 12.35 -4.30 18.99
C ARG A 480 11.95 -2.83 19.11
N GLY A 481 11.53 -2.19 18.02
CA GLY A 481 11.06 -0.81 18.03
C GLY A 481 9.97 -0.55 19.07
N TYR A 482 9.11 -1.53 19.38
CA TYR A 482 8.03 -1.36 20.36
C TYR A 482 8.52 -1.14 21.78
N ASP A 483 9.68 -1.68 22.18
CA ASP A 483 10.26 -1.49 23.52
C ASP A 483 10.61 -0.02 23.79
N PHE A 484 10.84 0.76 22.74
CA PHE A 484 11.20 2.17 22.82
C PHE A 484 10.00 3.11 22.79
N VAL A 485 8.86 2.65 22.25
CA VAL A 485 7.70 3.51 22.03
C VAL A 485 6.55 3.26 23.00
N TYR A 486 6.53 2.13 23.69
CA TYR A 486 5.50 1.81 24.69
C TYR A 486 6.09 1.53 26.07
N ALA A 487 5.20 1.57 27.08
CA ALA A 487 5.57 1.48 28.50
C ALA A 487 5.25 0.13 29.15
N ASP A 488 4.55 -0.76 28.46
CA ASP A 488 3.98 -1.98 29.02
C ASP A 488 4.18 -3.19 28.10
N GLU A 489 4.80 -4.25 28.62
CA GLU A 489 5.12 -5.46 27.84
C GLU A 489 3.86 -6.24 27.43
N ASP A 490 2.82 -6.30 28.26
CA ASP A 490 1.58 -6.98 27.91
C ASP A 490 0.85 -6.23 26.79
N PHE A 491 0.85 -4.89 26.87
CA PHE A 491 0.34 -4.06 25.80
C PHE A 491 1.11 -4.31 24.48
N ILE A 492 2.45 -4.32 24.51
CA ILE A 492 3.28 -4.60 23.31
C ILE A 492 2.91 -5.96 22.73
N ARG A 493 2.92 -7.01 23.54
CA ARG A 493 2.61 -8.36 23.09
C ARG A 493 1.25 -8.46 22.40
N ARG A 494 0.26 -7.72 22.87
CA ARG A 494 -1.12 -7.75 22.40
C ARG A 494 -1.41 -6.76 21.26
N SER A 495 -0.71 -5.61 21.22
CA SER A 495 -0.95 -4.53 20.27
C SER A 495 0.10 -4.44 19.15
N ALA A 496 1.25 -5.12 19.25
CA ALA A 496 2.25 -5.10 18.20
C ALA A 496 1.67 -5.63 16.87
N TYR A 497 1.92 -4.90 15.81
CA TYR A 497 1.53 -5.27 14.46
C TYR A 497 2.69 -5.90 13.68
N ILE A 498 3.93 -5.50 13.96
CA ILE A 498 5.15 -5.96 13.30
C ILE A 498 5.91 -6.90 14.22
N PHE A 499 6.42 -7.97 13.64
CA PHE A 499 7.18 -9.01 14.32
C PHE A 499 8.54 -9.21 13.65
N GLU A 500 9.49 -9.73 14.40
CA GLU A 500 10.84 -10.05 13.95
C GLU A 500 11.27 -11.41 14.47
N PRO A 501 12.24 -12.11 13.80
CA PRO A 501 12.83 -13.32 14.32
C PRO A 501 13.49 -13.11 15.69
N ILE A 502 13.38 -14.11 16.59
CA ILE A 502 14.09 -14.09 17.87
C ILE A 502 15.58 -14.35 17.67
N ASP A 503 15.93 -15.16 16.67
CA ASP A 503 17.31 -15.48 16.35
C ASP A 503 18.01 -14.28 15.70
N GLU A 504 19.13 -13.83 16.28
CA GLU A 504 19.84 -12.65 15.80
C GLU A 504 20.51 -12.83 14.43
N GLN A 505 20.85 -14.06 14.01
CA GLN A 505 21.42 -14.29 12.70
C GLN A 505 20.33 -14.19 11.64
N GLU A 506 19.16 -14.79 11.88
CA GLU A 506 17.99 -14.64 11.02
C GLU A 506 17.57 -13.17 10.95
N LEU A 507 17.54 -12.47 12.08
CA LEU A 507 17.20 -11.04 12.14
C LEU A 507 18.16 -10.21 11.28
N LYS A 508 19.48 -10.47 11.34
CA LYS A 508 20.46 -9.78 10.49
C LYS A 508 20.24 -10.03 8.99
N LEU A 509 19.79 -11.23 8.62
CA LEU A 509 19.45 -11.55 7.24
C LEU A 509 18.18 -10.83 6.75
N CYS A 510 17.23 -10.56 7.65
CA CYS A 510 16.05 -9.76 7.33
C CYS A 510 16.40 -8.33 6.92
N TRP A 511 17.49 -7.78 7.47
CA TRP A 511 17.81 -6.36 7.30
C TRP A 511 18.92 -6.10 6.28
N ASP A 512 19.78 -7.08 6.03
CA ASP A 512 20.91 -6.93 5.11
C ASP A 512 20.92 -8.03 4.07
N VAL A 513 20.23 -7.78 2.95
CA VAL A 513 20.17 -8.72 1.81
C VAL A 513 21.56 -9.15 1.35
N ARG A 514 22.59 -8.32 1.53
CA ARG A 514 23.99 -8.63 1.17
C ARG A 514 24.56 -9.80 1.97
N LYS A 515 24.00 -10.13 3.12
CA LYS A 515 24.41 -11.27 3.94
C LYS A 515 23.75 -12.59 3.53
N LYS A 516 22.77 -12.54 2.63
CA LYS A 516 22.02 -13.73 2.20
C LYS A 516 22.75 -14.64 1.22
N GLY A 517 23.66 -14.12 0.42
CA GLY A 517 24.41 -14.90 -0.58
C GLY A 517 24.71 -14.11 -1.85
N ALA A 518 25.51 -14.68 -2.75
CA ALA A 518 25.98 -14.01 -3.96
C ALA A 518 24.86 -13.71 -4.95
N ALA A 519 23.90 -14.61 -5.10
CA ALA A 519 22.77 -14.40 -6.03
C ALA A 519 21.87 -13.25 -5.58
N TYR A 520 21.61 -13.11 -4.29
CA TYR A 520 20.86 -11.97 -3.73
C TYR A 520 21.59 -10.64 -3.98
N GLN A 521 22.90 -10.61 -3.75
CA GLN A 521 23.72 -9.42 -4.00
C GLN A 521 23.67 -9.02 -5.47
N THR A 522 23.73 -10.01 -6.37
CA THR A 522 23.65 -9.80 -7.82
C THR A 522 22.30 -9.20 -8.21
N VAL A 523 21.18 -9.77 -7.72
CA VAL A 523 19.84 -9.24 -7.99
C VAL A 523 19.69 -7.82 -7.42
N GLN A 524 20.18 -7.56 -6.21
CA GLN A 524 20.13 -6.20 -5.63
C GLN A 524 20.91 -5.17 -6.46
N MET A 525 22.10 -5.56 -6.95
CA MET A 525 22.90 -4.71 -7.83
C MET A 525 22.17 -4.46 -9.16
N LEU A 526 21.60 -5.50 -9.77
CA LEU A 526 20.85 -5.39 -11.02
C LEU A 526 19.62 -4.51 -10.86
N VAL A 527 18.85 -4.66 -9.78
CA VAL A 527 17.69 -3.82 -9.45
C VAL A 527 18.14 -2.37 -9.29
N SER A 528 19.21 -2.10 -8.53
CA SER A 528 19.75 -0.76 -8.35
C SER A 528 20.17 -0.12 -9.67
N ASN A 529 20.78 -0.90 -10.57
CA ASN A 529 21.16 -0.42 -11.90
C ASN A 529 19.92 -0.17 -12.76
N TRP A 530 18.91 -1.05 -12.72
CA TRP A 530 17.66 -0.89 -13.45
C TRP A 530 16.93 0.39 -13.07
N VAL A 531 16.83 0.68 -11.75
CA VAL A 531 16.26 1.93 -11.23
C VAL A 531 17.05 3.17 -11.69
N LYS A 532 18.40 3.12 -11.59
CA LYS A 532 19.29 4.26 -11.96
C LYS A 532 19.27 4.55 -13.45
N GLU A 533 19.34 3.51 -14.27
CA GLU A 533 19.43 3.68 -15.73
C GLU A 533 18.09 4.10 -16.32
N ARG A 534 17.03 4.00 -15.57
CA ARG A 534 15.65 4.20 -15.98
C ARG A 534 15.41 3.59 -17.38
N TRP A 535 14.32 2.92 -17.57
CA TRP A 535 13.91 2.30 -18.84
C TRP A 535 14.08 3.18 -20.10
N ARG A 536 14.30 4.51 -19.96
CA ARG A 536 14.51 5.45 -21.06
C ARG A 536 15.86 5.27 -21.76
N LEU A 537 16.87 4.74 -21.08
CA LEU A 537 18.21 4.53 -21.64
C LEU A 537 18.37 3.15 -22.29
N GLN A 538 17.51 2.19 -21.92
CA GLN A 538 17.50 0.85 -22.50
C GLN A 538 16.19 0.66 -23.25
N ARG A 539 16.28 0.38 -24.55
CA ARG A 539 15.11 0.23 -25.42
C ARG A 539 15.19 -1.09 -26.14
N LEU A 540 14.04 -1.76 -26.23
CA LEU A 540 13.77 -2.86 -27.13
C LEU A 540 12.39 -2.59 -27.72
N ASP A 541 12.38 -1.97 -28.87
CA ASP A 541 11.16 -1.49 -29.52
C ASP A 541 10.95 -2.29 -30.82
N MET A 542 9.69 -2.45 -31.23
CA MET A 542 9.34 -3.10 -32.49
C MET A 542 8.34 -2.26 -33.29
N GLU A 543 8.42 -2.42 -34.61
CA GLU A 543 7.43 -1.96 -35.55
C GLU A 543 6.98 -3.13 -36.43
N ASP A 544 5.69 -3.47 -36.39
CA ASP A 544 5.10 -4.49 -37.26
C ASP A 544 4.67 -3.82 -38.55
N THR A 545 5.35 -4.17 -39.65
CA THR A 545 5.09 -3.64 -41.02
C THR A 545 3.99 -4.39 -41.74
N GLY A 546 3.44 -5.46 -41.14
CA GLY A 546 2.50 -6.38 -41.77
C GLY A 546 3.20 -7.51 -42.54
N THR A 547 4.23 -7.21 -43.31
CA THR A 547 5.05 -8.20 -44.05
C THR A 547 6.19 -8.76 -43.21
N GLY A 548 6.71 -7.98 -42.25
CA GLY A 548 7.79 -8.35 -41.34
C GLY A 548 7.69 -7.59 -40.01
N ILE A 549 8.68 -7.75 -39.19
CA ILE A 549 8.83 -7.01 -37.91
C ILE A 549 10.25 -6.45 -37.86
N ASP A 550 10.38 -5.13 -37.73
CA ASP A 550 11.63 -4.46 -37.42
C ASP A 550 11.75 -4.29 -35.90
N ILE A 551 12.88 -4.74 -35.34
CA ILE A 551 13.17 -4.63 -33.90
C ILE A 551 14.42 -3.79 -33.72
N TYR A 552 14.34 -2.80 -32.83
CA TYR A 552 15.42 -1.89 -32.45
C TYR A 552 15.85 -2.20 -31.03
N ASP A 553 17.06 -2.79 -30.86
CA ASP A 553 17.58 -3.19 -29.55
C ASP A 553 18.75 -2.27 -29.15
N MET A 554 18.52 -1.45 -28.13
CA MET A 554 19.51 -0.55 -27.53
C MET A 554 19.86 -0.95 -26.09
N ARG A 555 19.57 -2.20 -25.70
CA ARG A 555 19.94 -2.72 -24.39
C ARG A 555 21.43 -3.02 -24.37
N LYS A 556 22.04 -2.99 -23.17
CA LYS A 556 23.47 -3.35 -22.99
C LYS A 556 23.79 -4.79 -23.42
N ILE A 557 22.82 -5.68 -23.40
CA ILE A 557 22.96 -7.09 -23.78
C ILE A 557 22.67 -7.35 -25.26
N ALA A 558 22.33 -6.31 -26.03
CA ALA A 558 22.02 -6.44 -27.45
C ALA A 558 23.20 -7.02 -28.24
N ARG A 559 22.96 -8.05 -29.04
CA ARG A 559 23.96 -8.59 -29.98
C ARG A 559 23.98 -7.78 -31.28
N HIS A 560 22.82 -7.27 -31.71
CA HIS A 560 22.63 -6.41 -32.85
C HIS A 560 21.67 -5.26 -32.50
N THR A 561 21.87 -4.10 -33.09
CA THR A 561 21.02 -2.92 -32.85
C THR A 561 19.72 -2.95 -33.62
N VAL A 562 19.68 -3.70 -34.73
CA VAL A 562 18.48 -3.83 -35.59
C VAL A 562 18.32 -5.28 -36.02
N TYR A 563 17.12 -5.80 -35.88
CA TYR A 563 16.71 -7.09 -36.43
C TYR A 563 15.54 -6.89 -37.37
N ARG A 564 15.54 -7.62 -38.47
CA ARG A 564 14.42 -7.74 -39.41
C ARG A 564 13.93 -9.16 -39.41
N LEU A 565 12.75 -9.38 -38.89
CA LEU A 565 12.10 -10.68 -38.84
C LEU A 565 11.13 -10.82 -39.99
N GLU A 566 11.27 -11.89 -40.79
CA GLU A 566 10.41 -12.22 -41.93
C GLU A 566 9.96 -13.69 -41.85
N GLY A 567 8.96 -14.07 -42.63
CA GLY A 567 8.49 -15.46 -42.72
C GLY A 567 8.16 -16.07 -41.36
N ALA A 568 8.70 -17.25 -41.07
CA ALA A 568 8.51 -17.98 -39.82
C ALA A 568 8.92 -17.17 -38.58
N GLN A 569 10.00 -16.38 -38.68
CA GLN A 569 10.46 -15.56 -37.55
C GLN A 569 9.43 -14.50 -37.17
N ALA A 570 8.87 -13.78 -38.13
CA ALA A 570 7.85 -12.79 -37.88
C ALA A 570 6.55 -13.43 -37.37
N ALA A 571 6.14 -14.57 -37.94
CA ALA A 571 4.95 -15.30 -37.52
C ALA A 571 5.05 -15.79 -36.06
N VAL A 572 6.15 -16.43 -35.70
CA VAL A 572 6.42 -16.89 -34.31
C VAL A 572 6.47 -15.69 -33.34
N TYR A 573 7.16 -14.60 -33.70
CA TYR A 573 7.28 -13.43 -32.87
C TYR A 573 5.92 -12.76 -32.61
N ARG A 574 5.07 -12.62 -33.64
CA ARG A 574 3.69 -12.10 -33.49
C ARG A 574 2.85 -12.98 -32.59
N ALA A 575 2.91 -14.31 -32.77
CA ALA A 575 2.17 -15.26 -31.95
C ALA A 575 2.56 -15.16 -30.47
N CYS A 576 3.85 -14.90 -30.19
CA CYS A 576 4.40 -14.75 -28.85
C CYS A 576 4.26 -13.33 -28.25
N ARG A 577 3.55 -12.39 -28.90
CA ARG A 577 3.15 -11.11 -28.26
C ARG A 577 2.29 -11.35 -27.00
N THR A 578 1.59 -12.45 -26.95
CA THR A 578 1.01 -13.01 -25.71
C THR A 578 1.78 -14.28 -25.35
N ALA A 579 2.06 -14.51 -24.08
CA ALA A 579 2.78 -15.71 -23.66
C ALA A 579 2.05 -16.98 -24.14
N ARG A 580 2.77 -17.87 -24.86
CA ARG A 580 2.23 -19.06 -25.52
C ARG A 580 3.07 -20.30 -25.19
N GLN A 581 2.39 -21.42 -25.02
CA GLN A 581 3.04 -22.73 -24.94
C GLN A 581 3.58 -23.16 -26.30
N GLU A 582 4.71 -23.84 -26.30
CA GLU A 582 5.29 -24.38 -27.52
C GLU A 582 4.32 -25.27 -28.29
N SER A 583 3.60 -26.17 -27.60
CA SER A 583 2.59 -27.04 -28.24
C SER A 583 1.49 -26.27 -28.97
N TRP A 584 1.08 -25.11 -28.44
CA TRP A 584 0.11 -24.23 -29.12
C TRP A 584 0.74 -23.60 -30.38
N LEU A 585 1.99 -23.12 -30.28
CA LEU A 585 2.71 -22.52 -31.41
C LEU A 585 2.89 -23.52 -32.57
N LEU A 586 3.30 -24.74 -32.23
CA LEU A 586 3.43 -25.82 -33.22
C LEU A 586 2.10 -26.15 -33.90
N SER A 587 1.00 -26.21 -33.15
CA SER A 587 -0.32 -26.47 -33.68
C SER A 587 -0.84 -25.32 -34.58
N GLU A 588 -0.69 -24.08 -34.11
CA GLU A 588 -1.23 -22.88 -34.79
C GLU A 588 -0.49 -22.57 -36.09
N LEU A 589 0.83 -22.76 -36.11
CA LEU A 589 1.69 -22.37 -37.22
C LEU A 589 2.02 -23.53 -38.17
N SER A 590 1.67 -24.78 -37.85
CA SER A 590 1.98 -25.99 -38.64
C SER A 590 1.40 -25.98 -40.03
N GLY A 591 0.36 -25.22 -40.29
CA GLY A 591 -0.23 -25.05 -41.64
C GLY A 591 0.66 -24.25 -42.60
N SER A 592 1.63 -23.49 -42.09
CA SER A 592 2.49 -22.60 -42.89
C SER A 592 3.99 -22.91 -42.73
N TYR A 593 4.41 -23.52 -41.64
CA TYR A 593 5.82 -23.76 -41.31
C TYR A 593 6.02 -25.13 -40.68
N GLY A 594 7.20 -25.74 -40.90
CA GLY A 594 7.55 -27.03 -40.30
C GLY A 594 7.77 -26.90 -38.78
N ASN A 595 7.49 -27.97 -38.04
CA ASN A 595 7.69 -27.99 -36.57
C ASN A 595 9.14 -27.72 -36.18
N ASP A 596 10.10 -28.33 -36.88
CA ASP A 596 11.53 -28.12 -36.63
C ASP A 596 11.93 -26.66 -36.92
N GLU A 597 11.39 -26.05 -37.97
CA GLU A 597 11.61 -24.64 -38.30
C GLU A 597 11.08 -23.72 -37.20
N ILE A 598 9.89 -23.99 -36.64
CA ILE A 598 9.32 -23.24 -35.52
C ILE A 598 10.19 -23.36 -34.27
N ALA A 599 10.65 -24.58 -33.94
CA ALA A 599 11.51 -24.83 -32.80
C ALA A 599 12.88 -24.12 -32.94
N ASP A 600 13.49 -24.16 -34.12
CA ASP A 600 14.76 -23.46 -34.41
C ASP A 600 14.59 -21.93 -34.27
N VAL A 601 13.48 -21.39 -34.75
CA VAL A 601 13.14 -19.95 -34.64
C VAL A 601 12.99 -19.58 -33.17
N LEU A 602 12.26 -20.34 -32.37
CA LEU A 602 12.08 -20.10 -30.92
C LEU A 602 13.42 -20.08 -30.19
N ALA A 603 14.27 -21.08 -30.44
CA ALA A 603 15.60 -21.18 -29.85
C ALA A 603 16.45 -19.95 -30.20
N ARG A 604 16.50 -19.58 -31.48
CA ARG A 604 17.27 -18.44 -31.98
C ARG A 604 16.79 -17.10 -31.38
N LEU A 605 15.48 -16.86 -31.33
CA LEU A 605 14.94 -15.62 -30.76
C LEU A 605 15.21 -15.51 -29.25
N CYS A 606 15.22 -16.62 -28.54
CA CYS A 606 15.65 -16.66 -27.12
C CYS A 606 17.16 -16.41 -26.97
N GLU A 607 17.99 -17.00 -27.84
CA GLU A 607 19.44 -16.80 -27.84
C GLU A 607 19.81 -15.34 -28.12
N GLU A 608 19.08 -14.66 -29.02
CA GLU A 608 19.23 -13.24 -29.32
C GLU A 608 18.63 -12.32 -28.24
N ASN A 609 18.09 -12.89 -27.14
CA ASN A 609 17.40 -12.17 -26.06
C ASN A 609 16.20 -11.31 -26.53
N LEU A 610 15.62 -11.62 -27.67
CA LEU A 610 14.41 -10.98 -28.17
C LEU A 610 13.15 -11.58 -27.57
N MET A 611 13.26 -12.80 -27.04
CA MET A 611 12.21 -13.56 -26.37
C MET A 611 12.72 -14.13 -25.05
N VAL A 612 11.80 -14.46 -24.16
CA VAL A 612 12.06 -15.27 -22.97
C VAL A 612 11.25 -16.55 -23.02
N HIS A 613 11.86 -17.63 -22.54
CA HIS A 613 11.23 -18.91 -22.27
C HIS A 613 11.20 -19.14 -20.77
N ILE A 614 10.02 -19.23 -20.17
CA ILE A 614 9.85 -19.46 -18.73
C ILE A 614 8.86 -20.61 -18.53
N GLY A 615 9.32 -21.69 -17.93
CA GLY A 615 8.54 -22.92 -17.80
C GLY A 615 8.27 -23.53 -19.18
N SER A 616 7.02 -23.55 -19.62
CA SER A 616 6.60 -24.08 -20.92
C SER A 616 6.12 -23.00 -21.89
N GLU A 617 6.31 -21.71 -21.56
CA GLU A 617 5.77 -20.60 -22.37
C GLU A 617 6.88 -19.69 -22.89
N TYR A 618 6.64 -19.14 -24.08
CA TYR A 618 7.48 -18.16 -24.75
C TYR A 618 6.78 -16.80 -24.81
N LEU A 619 7.54 -15.71 -24.64
CA LEU A 619 7.04 -14.34 -24.71
C LEU A 619 8.02 -13.44 -25.47
N ALA A 620 7.54 -12.75 -26.47
CA ALA A 620 8.26 -11.68 -27.18
C ALA A 620 8.40 -10.44 -26.28
N LEU A 621 9.61 -9.87 -26.22
CA LEU A 621 9.95 -8.81 -25.28
C LEU A 621 9.83 -7.40 -25.84
N ALA A 622 9.91 -7.22 -27.16
CA ALA A 622 9.92 -5.89 -27.75
C ALA A 622 8.56 -5.16 -27.58
N VAL A 623 8.66 -3.88 -27.32
CA VAL A 623 7.53 -2.99 -27.12
C VAL A 623 7.09 -2.39 -28.45
N ASP A 624 5.82 -2.53 -28.80
CA ASP A 624 5.25 -1.96 -30.03
C ASP A 624 5.19 -0.43 -29.92
N ILE A 625 5.95 0.26 -30.80
CA ILE A 625 5.99 1.73 -30.81
C ILE A 625 4.70 2.36 -31.32
N ASN A 626 3.88 1.63 -32.07
CA ASN A 626 2.62 2.09 -32.61
C ASN A 626 1.46 1.97 -31.61
N ALA A 627 1.61 1.18 -30.56
CA ALA A 627 0.59 1.04 -29.51
C ALA A 627 0.22 2.39 -28.86
N LYS A 628 1.20 3.31 -28.70
CA LYS A 628 1.01 4.66 -28.11
C LYS A 628 0.09 5.59 -28.92
N LYS A 629 -0.14 5.31 -30.19
CA LYS A 629 -0.94 6.20 -31.07
C LYS A 629 -2.45 6.07 -30.84
N VAL A 630 -2.87 5.13 -30.01
CA VAL A 630 -4.29 4.77 -29.81
C VAL A 630 -4.91 5.43 -28.58
N GLY A 631 -4.14 6.15 -27.74
CA GLY A 631 -4.61 6.62 -26.45
C GLY A 631 -4.15 8.02 -26.04
N VAL A 632 -4.37 9.05 -26.85
CA VAL A 632 -4.25 10.45 -26.39
C VAL A 632 -5.46 11.24 -26.89
#